data_312329b930f86849e03bc8a9018d6955
#
_entry.id   312329b930f86849e03bc8a9018d6955
#
_cell.length_a   1.000
_cell.length_b   1.000
_cell.length_c   1.000
_cell.angle_alpha   90.00
_cell.angle_beta   90.00
_cell.angle_gamma   90.00
#
_symmetry.space_group_name_H-M   'P 1'
#
loop_
_entity.id
_entity.type
_entity.pdbx_description
1 polymer ?
#
loop_
_entity_poly.entity_id
_entity_poly.type
_entity_poly.pdbx_seq_one_letter_code
_entity_poly.pdbx_strand_id
1 'polypeptide(L)'
;LGGRDVLALPVQCGDGAEAMFIAVGGGGEDAHRDRVLGTLVRYGGVALENAHLHDRQRDAIEALKRTNVETAEQYDQLTRILSVHETLGVAVLERQGLDTVARSLAGLLHGDLVIVARGERVLAAWPPEAGVPWSADAEPEPGVRSVHREIAGGHLLGAPAVVDGQVLAWVVARLPSEPGEIERAGVEYGALLTALDLLRERAALEVETRLRGGLLEDLFKGEFVDELIAERARAIGYDLSVASRVILIEPAAAEGDAEGANGRSPVNPEVVHATVADAARGWSSANLVAVRGDAVVVVAPEQPGSGAGREPLEQVLRATLRRRLPQWRFVIGAGTACSAPSHYRRSFVAARRGVDLLRALGRDDDVFSFRDTSVESMLLQTTEPEVILEFIQRYVQPLDEYDSAHAASLRRTLDAYFEAGGNLEAAARALHVHVSTLRYRLKRISALLECDLKDPGAGLDIQVALRAARVLGLHAA
;
A
#
# COMPACT_ATOMS: atom_id res chain seq x y z
N LEU A 1 51.53 81.84 -26.60
CA LEU A 1 52.37 81.44 -27.75
C LEU A 1 52.77 82.71 -28.44
N GLY A 2 53.96 83.34 -28.05
CA GLY A 2 54.37 84.65 -28.52
C GLY A 2 54.79 84.59 -29.98
N GLY A 3 54.17 85.41 -30.84
CA GLY A 3 54.61 85.80 -32.12
C GLY A 3 54.73 84.77 -33.25
N ARG A 4 54.02 83.70 -33.17
CA ARG A 4 53.89 82.71 -34.26
C ARG A 4 52.43 82.64 -34.74
N ASP A 5 52.27 82.68 -36.06
CA ASP A 5 50.91 82.50 -36.64
C ASP A 5 50.39 81.08 -36.35
N VAL A 6 49.17 80.99 -35.79
CA VAL A 6 48.52 79.77 -35.51
C VAL A 6 47.28 79.64 -36.42
N LEU A 7 47.27 78.64 -37.29
CA LEU A 7 46.12 78.32 -38.12
C LEU A 7 45.42 77.17 -37.53
N ALA A 8 44.17 77.37 -37.10
CA ALA A 8 43.29 76.31 -36.55
C ALA A 8 42.20 75.98 -37.60
N LEU A 9 42.23 74.75 -38.08
CA LEU A 9 41.26 74.27 -39.10
C LEU A 9 40.38 73.18 -38.46
N PRO A 10 39.06 73.36 -38.47
CA PRO A 10 38.17 72.32 -37.94
C PRO A 10 38.16 71.06 -38.82
N VAL A 11 38.24 69.91 -38.18
CA VAL A 11 38.15 68.60 -38.83
C VAL A 11 36.78 68.07 -38.48
N GLN A 12 35.89 68.02 -39.44
CA GLN A 12 34.61 67.36 -39.25
C GLN A 12 34.75 65.86 -39.42
N CYS A 13 34.33 65.10 -38.43
CA CYS A 13 34.11 63.62 -38.45
C CYS A 13 32.65 63.35 -38.54
N GLY A 14 32.17 62.30 -39.25
CA GLY A 14 30.84 62.07 -39.72
C GLY A 14 29.71 62.11 -38.65
N ASP A 15 30.00 61.95 -37.38
CA ASP A 15 29.02 61.95 -36.27
C ASP A 15 28.99 63.22 -35.42
N GLY A 16 29.48 64.34 -35.99
CA GLY A 16 29.52 65.63 -35.29
C GLY A 16 30.65 65.75 -34.27
N ALA A 17 31.56 64.78 -34.20
CA ALA A 17 32.80 64.91 -33.43
C ALA A 17 33.70 65.94 -34.12
N GLU A 18 33.99 67.09 -33.49
CA GLU A 18 34.86 68.09 -33.95
C GLU A 18 36.26 67.84 -33.41
N ALA A 19 37.23 67.58 -34.29
CA ALA A 19 38.63 67.63 -33.94
C ALA A 19 39.22 68.94 -34.56
N MET A 20 40.22 69.53 -33.93
CA MET A 20 40.86 70.73 -34.43
C MET A 20 42.28 70.42 -34.85
N PHE A 21 42.60 70.65 -36.11
CA PHE A 21 43.97 70.59 -36.61
C PHE A 21 44.64 71.95 -36.39
N ILE A 22 45.70 71.99 -35.61
CA ILE A 22 46.42 73.23 -35.29
C ILE A 22 47.77 73.19 -35.94
N ALA A 23 47.99 74.07 -36.85
CA ALA A 23 49.33 74.30 -37.49
C ALA A 23 49.99 75.59 -36.89
N VAL A 24 51.19 75.46 -36.39
CA VAL A 24 51.95 76.57 -35.84
C VAL A 24 53.18 76.87 -36.76
N GLY A 25 53.27 78.06 -37.35
CA GLY A 25 54.33 78.43 -38.29
C GLY A 25 54.72 79.93 -38.26
N GLY A 26 55.79 80.32 -38.85
CA GLY A 26 56.24 81.71 -38.98
C GLY A 26 55.72 82.41 -40.26
N GLY A 27 55.26 83.64 -40.12
CA GLY A 27 54.45 84.47 -40.98
C GLY A 27 54.78 84.51 -42.47
N GLY A 28 53.69 84.52 -43.24
CA GLY A 28 53.60 84.75 -44.67
C GLY A 28 52.37 84.14 -45.27
N GLU A 29 51.45 84.92 -45.93
CA GLU A 29 50.32 84.39 -46.71
C GLU A 29 50.85 83.64 -47.95
N ASP A 30 50.74 82.29 -47.91
CA ASP A 30 51.11 81.48 -49.08
C ASP A 30 49.91 80.54 -49.41
N ALA A 31 49.21 80.92 -50.51
CA ALA A 31 48.05 80.19 -51.00
C ALA A 31 48.32 78.71 -51.35
N HIS A 32 49.60 78.34 -51.49
CA HIS A 32 49.99 76.94 -51.70
C HIS A 32 49.94 76.15 -50.35
N ARG A 33 50.48 76.79 -49.27
CA ARG A 33 50.51 76.25 -47.93
C ARG A 33 49.06 75.96 -47.42
N ASP A 34 48.12 76.86 -47.64
CA ASP A 34 46.76 76.76 -47.22
C ASP A 34 46.00 75.61 -47.95
N ARG A 35 46.29 75.39 -49.22
CA ARG A 35 45.76 74.27 -49.99
C ARG A 35 46.33 72.92 -49.50
N VAL A 36 47.63 72.85 -49.18
CA VAL A 36 48.22 71.64 -48.60
C VAL A 36 47.67 71.34 -47.23
N LEU A 37 47.52 72.33 -46.35
CA LEU A 37 46.92 72.18 -45.03
C LEU A 37 45.48 71.78 -45.13
N GLY A 38 44.68 72.36 -45.99
CA GLY A 38 43.25 71.94 -46.22
C GLY A 38 43.15 70.52 -46.75
N THR A 39 44.13 70.07 -47.53
CA THR A 39 44.19 68.69 -48.01
C THR A 39 44.56 67.74 -46.87
N LEU A 40 45.53 68.08 -46.03
CA LEU A 40 45.91 67.27 -44.83
C LEU A 40 44.76 67.19 -43.82
N VAL A 41 44.08 68.32 -43.60
CA VAL A 41 42.88 68.31 -42.71
C VAL A 41 41.79 67.34 -43.21
N ARG A 42 41.53 67.32 -44.51
CA ARG A 42 40.60 66.46 -45.17
C ARG A 42 40.98 64.97 -45.04
N TYR A 43 42.24 64.65 -45.28
CA TYR A 43 42.81 63.31 -45.09
C TYR A 43 42.81 62.89 -43.60
N GLY A 44 43.09 63.80 -42.69
CA GLY A 44 43.01 63.59 -41.25
C GLY A 44 41.61 63.30 -40.80
N GLY A 45 40.62 64.03 -41.37
CA GLY A 45 39.20 63.76 -41.09
C GLY A 45 38.74 62.34 -41.50
N VAL A 46 39.09 61.95 -42.73
CA VAL A 46 38.79 60.60 -43.22
C VAL A 46 39.50 59.53 -42.39
N ALA A 47 40.77 59.80 -41.99
CA ALA A 47 41.50 58.84 -41.14
C ALA A 47 40.87 58.67 -39.75
N LEU A 48 40.42 59.77 -39.13
CA LEU A 48 39.70 59.75 -37.84
C LEU A 48 38.35 59.08 -37.97
N GLU A 49 37.58 59.38 -39.00
CA GLU A 49 36.30 58.72 -39.28
C GLU A 49 36.45 57.20 -39.46
N ASN A 50 37.43 56.76 -40.23
CA ASN A 50 37.76 55.35 -40.39
C ASN A 50 38.19 54.70 -39.07
N ALA A 51 38.97 55.40 -38.25
CA ALA A 51 39.36 54.90 -36.94
C ALA A 51 38.10 54.68 -36.01
N HIS A 52 37.24 55.69 -35.97
CA HIS A 52 35.96 55.57 -35.23
C HIS A 52 35.04 54.46 -35.77
N LEU A 53 34.95 54.29 -37.07
CA LEU A 53 34.15 53.19 -37.66
C LEU A 53 34.79 51.84 -37.33
N HIS A 54 36.07 51.70 -37.33
CA HIS A 54 36.75 50.48 -36.91
C HIS A 54 36.58 50.18 -35.44
N ASP A 55 36.62 51.15 -34.54
CA ASP A 55 36.36 50.95 -33.13
C ASP A 55 34.90 50.49 -32.87
N ARG A 56 33.92 51.18 -33.49
CA ARG A 56 32.50 50.76 -33.40
C ARG A 56 32.29 49.37 -33.97
N GLN A 57 32.90 49.04 -35.08
CA GLN A 57 32.84 47.72 -35.68
C GLN A 57 33.41 46.64 -34.74
N ARG A 58 34.51 46.94 -34.07
CA ARG A 58 35.15 46.07 -33.11
C ARG A 58 34.30 45.85 -31.89
N ASP A 59 33.72 46.92 -31.31
CA ASP A 59 32.82 46.86 -30.19
C ASP A 59 31.52 46.07 -30.52
N ALA A 60 30.98 46.28 -31.71
CA ALA A 60 29.79 45.52 -32.18
C ALA A 60 30.12 44.04 -32.37
N ILE A 61 31.31 43.69 -32.89
CA ILE A 61 31.74 42.28 -33.02
C ILE A 61 31.94 41.63 -31.64
N GLU A 62 32.50 42.34 -30.67
CA GLU A 62 32.67 41.83 -29.31
C GLU A 62 31.35 41.65 -28.60
N ALA A 63 30.41 42.58 -28.73
CA ALA A 63 29.05 42.47 -28.20
C ALA A 63 28.32 41.27 -28.83
N LEU A 64 28.37 41.12 -30.16
CA LEU A 64 27.75 39.99 -30.85
C LEU A 64 28.35 38.65 -30.44
N LYS A 65 29.67 38.57 -30.24
CA LYS A 65 30.35 37.37 -29.73
C LYS A 65 29.86 36.99 -28.33
N ARG A 66 29.71 37.97 -27.40
CA ARG A 66 29.16 37.71 -26.05
C ARG A 66 27.74 37.19 -26.12
N THR A 67 26.86 37.85 -26.88
CA THR A 67 25.48 37.42 -27.04
C THR A 67 25.38 36.02 -27.68
N ASN A 68 26.23 35.72 -28.66
CA ASN A 68 26.24 34.37 -29.26
C ASN A 68 26.70 33.29 -28.28
N VAL A 69 27.68 33.57 -27.42
CA VAL A 69 28.12 32.62 -26.38
C VAL A 69 26.99 32.40 -25.36
N GLU A 70 26.37 33.47 -24.87
CA GLU A 70 25.23 33.37 -23.93
C GLU A 70 24.05 32.61 -24.55
N THR A 71 23.73 32.86 -25.81
CA THR A 71 22.67 32.16 -26.53
C THR A 71 23.02 30.69 -26.74
N ALA A 72 24.24 30.35 -27.07
CA ALA A 72 24.69 28.96 -27.23
C ALA A 72 24.62 28.19 -25.90
N GLU A 73 25.03 28.81 -24.80
CA GLU A 73 24.88 28.21 -23.46
C GLU A 73 23.42 27.95 -23.07
N GLN A 74 22.53 28.92 -23.36
CA GLN A 74 21.09 28.75 -23.15
C GLN A 74 20.49 27.60 -23.99
N TYR A 75 20.87 27.50 -25.27
CA TYR A 75 20.45 26.43 -26.15
C TYR A 75 20.93 25.06 -25.68
N ASP A 76 22.18 24.96 -25.21
CA ASP A 76 22.75 23.73 -24.69
C ASP A 76 22.03 23.29 -23.42
N GLN A 77 21.72 24.23 -22.53
CA GLN A 77 20.93 24.01 -21.32
C GLN A 77 19.51 23.53 -21.64
N LEU A 78 18.83 24.18 -22.59
CA LEU A 78 17.47 23.78 -23.00
C LEU A 78 17.45 22.38 -23.63
N THR A 79 18.43 22.07 -24.45
CA THR A 79 18.58 20.78 -25.12
C THR A 79 18.80 19.66 -24.09
N ARG A 80 19.59 19.92 -23.06
CA ARG A 80 19.78 18.97 -21.94
C ARG A 80 18.49 18.72 -21.18
N ILE A 81 17.74 19.78 -20.83
CA ILE A 81 16.43 19.62 -20.15
C ILE A 81 15.46 18.81 -21.02
N LEU A 82 15.37 19.09 -22.31
CA LEU A 82 14.50 18.34 -23.23
C LEU A 82 14.89 16.86 -23.33
N SER A 83 16.20 16.56 -23.40
CA SER A 83 16.66 15.16 -23.45
C SER A 83 16.31 14.38 -22.18
N VAL A 84 16.30 15.06 -21.02
CA VAL A 84 15.81 14.50 -19.75
C VAL A 84 14.35 14.12 -19.85
N HIS A 85 13.51 15.04 -20.30
CA HIS A 85 12.08 14.82 -20.46
C HIS A 85 11.77 13.67 -21.43
N GLU A 86 12.50 13.62 -22.56
CA GLU A 86 12.31 12.57 -23.56
C GLU A 86 12.72 11.19 -23.03
N THR A 87 13.92 11.08 -22.44
CA THR A 87 14.44 9.81 -21.91
C THR A 87 13.58 9.27 -20.77
N LEU A 88 13.18 10.12 -19.83
CA LEU A 88 12.38 9.72 -18.69
C LEU A 88 10.90 9.49 -19.05
N GLY A 89 10.36 10.26 -19.98
CA GLY A 89 8.99 10.10 -20.46
C GLY A 89 8.77 8.74 -21.15
N VAL A 90 9.74 8.30 -21.97
CA VAL A 90 9.70 6.98 -22.62
C VAL A 90 9.76 5.86 -21.56
N ALA A 91 10.59 5.98 -20.53
CA ALA A 91 10.71 4.96 -19.49
C ALA A 91 9.39 4.69 -18.76
N VAL A 92 8.57 5.71 -18.53
CA VAL A 92 7.23 5.57 -17.90
C VAL A 92 6.20 5.02 -18.89
N LEU A 93 6.22 5.46 -20.15
CA LEU A 93 5.29 5.00 -21.17
C LEU A 93 5.48 3.51 -21.49
N GLU A 94 6.72 3.03 -21.49
CA GLU A 94 7.07 1.63 -21.78
C GLU A 94 6.95 0.69 -20.58
N ARG A 95 6.42 1.14 -19.44
CA ARG A 95 6.22 0.34 -18.21
C ARG A 95 7.54 -0.26 -17.65
N GLN A 96 8.64 0.45 -17.77
CA GLN A 96 9.94 -0.06 -17.32
C GLN A 96 10.15 0.03 -15.79
N GLY A 97 9.17 0.58 -15.05
CA GLY A 97 9.16 0.67 -13.58
C GLY A 97 10.11 1.70 -12.98
N LEU A 98 10.03 1.87 -11.66
CA LEU A 98 10.81 2.87 -10.91
C LEU A 98 12.33 2.62 -10.97
N ASP A 99 12.78 1.38 -11.13
CA ASP A 99 14.21 1.07 -11.28
C ASP A 99 14.83 1.70 -12.52
N THR A 100 14.08 1.77 -13.61
CA THR A 100 14.56 2.45 -14.84
C THR A 100 14.58 3.96 -14.65
N VAL A 101 13.59 4.52 -13.99
CA VAL A 101 13.58 5.95 -13.63
C VAL A 101 14.78 6.28 -12.75
N ALA A 102 15.05 5.47 -11.72
CA ALA A 102 16.20 5.66 -10.84
C ALA A 102 17.54 5.58 -11.59
N ARG A 103 17.71 4.60 -12.46
CA ARG A 103 18.92 4.43 -13.28
C ARG A 103 19.14 5.58 -14.25
N SER A 104 18.09 6.00 -14.95
CA SER A 104 18.18 7.06 -15.94
C SER A 104 18.50 8.40 -15.29
N LEU A 105 17.87 8.71 -14.15
CA LEU A 105 18.15 9.90 -13.37
C LEU A 105 19.57 9.89 -12.79
N ALA A 106 20.00 8.78 -12.21
CA ALA A 106 21.36 8.66 -11.68
C ALA A 106 22.44 8.89 -12.76
N GLY A 107 22.22 8.33 -13.96
CA GLY A 107 23.10 8.55 -15.11
C GLY A 107 23.14 10.01 -15.57
N LEU A 108 21.99 10.69 -15.55
CA LEU A 108 21.88 12.09 -15.93
C LEU A 108 22.52 13.03 -14.90
N LEU A 109 22.27 12.76 -13.62
CA LEU A 109 22.73 13.60 -12.51
C LEU A 109 24.18 13.29 -12.08
N HIS A 110 24.78 12.24 -12.62
CA HIS A 110 26.10 11.72 -12.26
C HIS A 110 26.24 11.49 -10.75
N GLY A 111 25.18 10.97 -10.12
CA GLY A 111 25.10 10.76 -8.68
C GLY A 111 24.30 9.51 -8.31
N ASP A 112 24.31 9.15 -7.03
CA ASP A 112 23.47 8.07 -6.51
C ASP A 112 22.02 8.55 -6.42
N LEU A 113 21.06 7.67 -6.75
CA LEU A 113 19.64 8.00 -6.66
C LEU A 113 18.89 6.93 -5.86
N VAL A 114 18.00 7.38 -4.98
CA VAL A 114 17.11 6.50 -4.21
C VAL A 114 15.69 7.05 -4.24
N ILE A 115 14.72 6.18 -4.50
CA ILE A 115 13.29 6.48 -4.38
C ILE A 115 12.80 5.81 -3.11
N VAL A 116 12.35 6.62 -2.14
CA VAL A 116 11.98 6.16 -0.80
C VAL A 116 10.52 6.48 -0.53
N ALA A 117 9.70 5.46 -0.23
CA ALA A 117 8.32 5.63 0.22
C ALA A 117 8.26 6.00 1.70
N ARG A 118 7.10 6.46 2.16
CA ARG A 118 6.81 6.64 3.60
C ARG A 118 7.14 5.36 4.38
N GLY A 119 7.63 5.51 5.61
CA GLY A 119 8.13 4.40 6.43
C GLY A 119 9.48 3.86 5.95
N GLU A 120 10.29 4.70 5.30
CA GLU A 120 11.67 4.43 4.88
C GLU A 120 11.85 3.21 3.95
N ARG A 121 10.77 2.76 3.31
CA ARG A 121 10.83 1.66 2.33
C ARG A 121 11.43 2.14 1.02
N VAL A 122 12.59 1.62 0.65
CA VAL A 122 13.20 1.88 -0.66
C VAL A 122 12.37 1.20 -1.75
N LEU A 123 11.88 1.98 -2.73
CA LEU A 123 11.13 1.51 -3.89
C LEU A 123 12.06 1.19 -5.05
N ALA A 124 13.08 2.03 -5.28
CA ALA A 124 14.11 1.82 -6.28
C ALA A 124 15.40 2.55 -5.85
N ALA A 125 16.55 2.05 -6.28
CA ALA A 125 17.85 2.69 -6.03
C ALA A 125 18.83 2.44 -7.20
N TRP A 126 19.70 3.41 -7.44
CA TRP A 126 20.81 3.25 -8.35
C TRP A 126 22.06 3.98 -7.87
N PRO A 127 23.21 3.29 -7.68
CA PRO A 127 23.33 1.82 -7.77
C PRO A 127 22.44 1.08 -6.76
N PRO A 128 22.18 -0.24 -6.92
CA PRO A 128 21.23 -0.99 -6.06
C PRO A 128 21.55 -0.95 -4.57
N GLU A 129 22.81 -0.76 -4.20
CA GLU A 129 23.31 -0.59 -2.84
C GLU A 129 23.27 0.85 -2.35
N ALA A 130 22.82 1.81 -3.16
CA ALA A 130 22.79 3.21 -2.77
C ALA A 130 21.91 3.41 -1.53
N GLY A 131 22.48 4.03 -0.52
CA GLY A 131 21.78 4.45 0.68
C GLY A 131 21.93 5.96 0.88
N VAL A 132 20.84 6.65 1.13
CA VAL A 132 20.85 8.08 1.41
C VAL A 132 20.21 8.35 2.78
N PRO A 133 20.80 9.20 3.62
CA PRO A 133 20.22 9.58 4.91
C PRO A 133 19.07 10.58 4.69
N TRP A 134 17.90 10.07 4.34
CA TRP A 134 16.71 10.86 4.07
C TRP A 134 15.51 10.33 4.84
N SER A 135 14.81 11.21 5.57
CA SER A 135 13.55 10.85 6.20
C SER A 135 12.39 11.11 5.23
N ALA A 136 11.73 10.05 4.81
CA ALA A 136 10.58 10.11 3.92
C ALA A 136 9.29 10.57 4.60
N ASP A 137 9.25 10.62 5.92
CA ASP A 137 8.10 11.08 6.70
C ASP A 137 8.05 12.61 6.87
N ALA A 138 9.09 13.32 6.42
CA ALA A 138 9.10 14.78 6.43
C ALA A 138 8.07 15.33 5.43
N GLU A 139 7.13 16.12 5.91
CA GLU A 139 6.22 16.86 5.05
C GLU A 139 6.95 18.10 4.51
N PRO A 140 6.97 18.31 3.17
CA PRO A 140 7.55 19.51 2.60
C PRO A 140 6.68 20.73 2.94
N GLU A 141 7.30 21.89 3.09
CA GLU A 141 6.55 23.13 3.20
C GLU A 141 5.69 23.35 1.94
N PRO A 142 4.51 23.97 2.08
CA PRO A 142 3.62 24.22 0.94
C PRO A 142 4.33 25.03 -0.16
N GLY A 143 4.35 24.48 -1.38
CA GLY A 143 4.97 25.12 -2.54
C GLY A 143 6.44 24.77 -2.78
N VAL A 144 7.08 24.04 -1.88
CA VAL A 144 8.46 23.56 -2.07
C VAL A 144 8.44 22.37 -3.02
N ARG A 145 9.12 22.53 -4.15
CA ARG A 145 9.24 21.48 -5.19
C ARG A 145 10.43 20.55 -4.94
N SER A 146 11.51 21.09 -4.38
CA SER A 146 12.70 20.31 -4.04
C SER A 146 13.40 20.88 -2.81
N VAL A 147 14.07 20.01 -2.06
CA VAL A 147 14.80 20.33 -0.82
C VAL A 147 16.27 19.97 -1.04
N HIS A 148 17.16 20.91 -0.78
CA HIS A 148 18.60 20.71 -0.81
C HIS A 148 19.16 20.65 0.61
N ARG A 149 20.07 19.72 0.87
CA ARG A 149 20.81 19.58 2.13
C ARG A 149 22.28 19.29 1.86
N GLU A 150 23.16 20.02 2.51
CA GLU A 150 24.59 19.69 2.52
C GLU A 150 24.87 18.58 3.55
N ILE A 151 25.68 17.59 3.15
CA ILE A 151 26.07 16.47 3.99
C ILE A 151 27.58 16.27 3.96
N ALA A 152 28.12 15.49 4.89
CA ALA A 152 29.51 15.09 4.85
C ALA A 152 29.80 14.27 3.57
N GLY A 153 30.55 14.86 2.64
CA GLY A 153 30.95 14.22 1.38
C GLY A 153 30.02 14.48 0.17
N GLY A 154 29.22 15.55 0.18
CA GLY A 154 28.42 15.97 -0.95
C GLY A 154 27.11 16.68 -0.58
N HIS A 155 26.17 16.60 -1.50
CA HIS A 155 24.89 17.28 -1.38
C HIS A 155 23.75 16.29 -1.61
N LEU A 156 22.66 16.43 -0.84
CA LEU A 156 21.41 15.72 -1.07
C LEU A 156 20.38 16.67 -1.67
N LEU A 157 19.78 16.22 -2.76
CA LEU A 157 18.67 16.91 -3.40
C LEU A 157 17.47 15.97 -3.42
N GLY A 158 16.39 16.34 -2.74
CA GLY A 158 15.16 15.53 -2.67
C GLY A 158 13.95 16.28 -3.23
N ALA A 159 13.10 15.59 -3.99
CA ALA A 159 11.82 16.11 -4.42
C ALA A 159 10.68 15.15 -4.02
N PRO A 160 9.55 15.64 -3.48
CA PRO A 160 8.43 14.82 -3.06
C PRO A 160 7.57 14.40 -4.25
N ALA A 161 7.24 13.12 -4.33
CA ALA A 161 6.23 12.58 -5.22
C ALA A 161 4.85 12.75 -4.56
N VAL A 162 4.10 13.75 -5.00
CA VAL A 162 2.83 14.16 -4.39
C VAL A 162 1.66 13.74 -5.26
N VAL A 163 0.65 13.11 -4.64
CA VAL A 163 -0.64 12.77 -5.26
C VAL A 163 -1.75 13.23 -4.32
N ASP A 164 -2.72 13.97 -4.83
CA ASP A 164 -3.86 14.50 -4.06
C ASP A 164 -3.43 15.24 -2.77
N GLY A 165 -2.31 15.95 -2.81
CA GLY A 165 -1.75 16.70 -1.68
C GLY A 165 -1.01 15.83 -0.66
N GLN A 166 -0.90 14.53 -0.87
CA GLN A 166 -0.15 13.61 -0.01
C GLN A 166 1.19 13.22 -0.62
N VAL A 167 2.25 13.26 0.17
CA VAL A 167 3.57 12.75 -0.24
C VAL A 167 3.54 11.23 -0.14
N LEU A 168 3.68 10.55 -1.27
CA LEU A 168 3.74 9.07 -1.34
C LEU A 168 5.17 8.55 -1.26
N ALA A 169 6.12 9.29 -1.86
CA ALA A 169 7.53 8.94 -1.91
C ALA A 169 8.40 10.19 -2.04
N TRP A 170 9.69 10.01 -1.86
CA TRP A 170 10.71 11.01 -2.17
C TRP A 170 11.69 10.44 -3.19
N VAL A 171 12.03 11.24 -4.18
CA VAL A 171 13.15 10.98 -5.10
C VAL A 171 14.34 11.78 -4.59
N VAL A 172 15.38 11.09 -4.19
CA VAL A 172 16.55 11.69 -3.53
C VAL A 172 17.81 11.36 -4.31
N ALA A 173 18.53 12.39 -4.73
CA ALA A 173 19.84 12.26 -5.37
C ALA A 173 20.96 12.68 -4.39
N ARG A 174 22.04 11.91 -4.37
CA ARG A 174 23.31 12.32 -3.75
C ARG A 174 24.24 12.81 -4.85
N LEU A 175 24.67 14.05 -4.75
CA LEU A 175 25.47 14.74 -5.74
C LEU A 175 26.86 15.11 -5.17
N PRO A 176 27.92 15.06 -5.97
CA PRO A 176 29.27 15.44 -5.53
C PRO A 176 29.46 16.96 -5.40
N SER A 177 28.62 17.77 -6.05
CA SER A 177 28.69 19.24 -6.08
C SER A 177 27.31 19.84 -5.75
N GLU A 178 27.28 21.14 -5.48
CA GLU A 178 26.07 21.90 -5.26
C GLU A 178 25.11 21.77 -6.48
N PRO A 179 23.82 21.41 -6.26
CA PRO A 179 22.87 21.20 -7.35
C PRO A 179 22.52 22.50 -8.07
N GLY A 180 22.68 22.51 -9.40
CA GLY A 180 22.21 23.54 -10.28
C GLY A 180 20.73 23.41 -10.67
N GLU A 181 20.31 24.18 -11.65
CA GLU A 181 18.92 24.16 -12.14
C GLU A 181 18.57 22.85 -12.85
N ILE A 182 19.54 22.25 -13.56
CA ILE A 182 19.32 20.99 -14.30
C ILE A 182 19.08 19.83 -13.33
N GLU A 183 19.90 19.74 -12.28
CA GLU A 183 19.77 18.70 -11.26
C GLU A 183 18.44 18.84 -10.51
N ARG A 184 18.04 20.07 -10.17
CA ARG A 184 16.74 20.35 -9.53
C ARG A 184 15.57 19.94 -10.44
N ALA A 185 15.58 20.39 -11.69
CA ALA A 185 14.54 20.02 -12.66
C ALA A 185 14.48 18.51 -12.89
N GLY A 186 15.63 17.84 -12.95
CA GLY A 186 15.70 16.37 -13.11
C GLY A 186 15.07 15.61 -11.95
N VAL A 187 15.40 15.98 -10.71
CA VAL A 187 14.82 15.31 -9.51
C VAL A 187 13.34 15.63 -9.35
N GLU A 188 12.91 16.87 -9.61
CA GLU A 188 11.49 17.28 -9.59
C GLU A 188 10.68 16.54 -10.65
N TYR A 189 11.22 16.39 -11.86
CA TYR A 189 10.57 15.61 -12.90
C TYR A 189 10.52 14.11 -12.56
N GLY A 190 11.61 13.58 -11.99
CA GLY A 190 11.62 12.20 -11.46
C GLY A 190 10.58 11.97 -10.38
N ALA A 191 10.35 12.94 -9.51
CA ALA A 191 9.30 12.89 -8.49
C ALA A 191 7.90 12.88 -9.12
N LEU A 192 7.66 13.68 -10.17
CA LEU A 192 6.41 13.66 -10.92
C LEU A 192 6.16 12.29 -11.58
N LEU A 193 7.19 11.71 -12.19
CA LEU A 193 7.08 10.38 -12.82
C LEU A 193 6.86 9.28 -11.78
N THR A 194 7.52 9.36 -10.64
CA THR A 194 7.31 8.46 -9.51
C THR A 194 5.88 8.56 -8.99
N ALA A 195 5.34 9.78 -8.83
CA ALA A 195 3.96 10.02 -8.43
C ALA A 195 2.97 9.40 -9.43
N LEU A 196 3.22 9.56 -10.72
CA LEU A 196 2.39 9.00 -11.79
C LEU A 196 2.40 7.46 -11.78
N ASP A 197 3.56 6.84 -11.60
CA ASP A 197 3.70 5.38 -11.54
C ASP A 197 2.99 4.81 -10.31
N LEU A 198 3.18 5.41 -9.13
CA LEU A 198 2.50 5.03 -7.89
C LEU A 198 0.98 5.24 -7.97
N LEU A 199 0.52 6.34 -8.58
CA LEU A 199 -0.92 6.58 -8.82
C LEU A 199 -1.51 5.51 -9.72
N ARG A 200 -0.80 5.13 -10.77
CA ARG A 200 -1.23 4.09 -11.70
C ARG A 200 -1.27 2.71 -11.05
N GLU A 201 -0.27 2.37 -10.24
CA GLU A 201 -0.24 1.13 -9.47
C GLU A 201 -1.42 1.09 -8.48
N ARG A 202 -1.67 2.19 -7.78
CA ARG A 202 -2.81 2.33 -6.86
C ARG A 202 -4.14 2.18 -7.59
N ALA A 203 -4.33 2.85 -8.74
CA ALA A 203 -5.55 2.74 -9.53
C ALA A 203 -5.77 1.31 -10.05
N ALA A 204 -4.73 0.62 -10.51
CA ALA A 204 -4.81 -0.78 -10.93
C ALA A 204 -5.22 -1.69 -9.77
N LEU A 205 -4.65 -1.50 -8.58
CA LEU A 205 -4.99 -2.25 -7.37
C LEU A 205 -6.43 -1.97 -6.92
N GLU A 206 -6.89 -0.73 -7.00
CA GLU A 206 -8.28 -0.38 -6.68
C GLU A 206 -9.28 -1.03 -7.63
N VAL A 207 -9.00 -1.05 -8.93
CA VAL A 207 -9.84 -1.75 -9.93
C VAL A 207 -9.86 -3.25 -9.64
N GLU A 208 -8.71 -3.87 -9.38
CA GLU A 208 -8.63 -5.29 -9.04
C GLU A 208 -9.42 -5.61 -7.77
N THR A 209 -9.26 -4.80 -6.72
CA THR A 209 -9.99 -4.96 -5.45
C THR A 209 -11.50 -4.83 -5.66
N ARG A 210 -11.95 -3.87 -6.49
CA ARG A 210 -13.37 -3.68 -6.83
C ARG A 210 -13.92 -4.87 -7.61
N LEU A 211 -13.17 -5.40 -8.58
CA LEU A 211 -13.59 -6.56 -9.36
C LEU A 211 -13.69 -7.82 -8.48
N ARG A 212 -12.73 -8.03 -7.59
CA ARG A 212 -12.76 -9.13 -6.61
C ARG A 212 -13.93 -9.00 -5.64
N GLY A 213 -14.16 -7.81 -5.10
CA GLY A 213 -15.30 -7.53 -4.23
C GLY A 213 -16.63 -7.76 -4.93
N GLY A 214 -16.79 -7.28 -6.17
CA GLY A 214 -17.99 -7.51 -6.99
C GLY A 214 -18.25 -8.98 -7.28
N LEU A 215 -17.22 -9.77 -7.57
CA LEU A 215 -17.35 -11.22 -7.75
C LEU A 215 -17.87 -11.90 -6.47
N LEU A 216 -17.30 -11.54 -5.30
CA LEU A 216 -17.72 -12.10 -4.02
C LEU A 216 -19.16 -11.72 -3.67
N GLU A 217 -19.57 -10.48 -3.92
CA GLU A 217 -20.96 -10.05 -3.70
C GLU A 217 -21.95 -10.88 -4.54
N ASP A 218 -21.65 -11.12 -5.81
CA ASP A 218 -22.49 -11.93 -6.68
C ASP A 218 -22.56 -13.38 -6.20
N LEU A 219 -21.41 -13.98 -5.84
CA LEU A 219 -21.33 -15.35 -5.29
C LEU A 219 -22.16 -15.49 -3.98
N PHE A 220 -22.16 -14.46 -3.12
CA PHE A 220 -22.88 -14.51 -1.84
C PHE A 220 -24.38 -14.20 -1.99
N LYS A 221 -24.78 -13.39 -3.01
CA LYS A 221 -26.20 -13.24 -3.37
C LYS A 221 -26.79 -14.54 -3.91
N GLY A 222 -26.01 -15.29 -4.67
CA GLY A 222 -26.42 -16.55 -5.26
C GLY A 222 -27.38 -16.40 -6.45
N GLU A 223 -27.45 -15.19 -7.02
CA GLU A 223 -28.31 -14.85 -8.18
C GLU A 223 -27.42 -14.65 -9.41
N PHE A 224 -26.96 -15.76 -10.02
CA PHE A 224 -26.07 -15.74 -11.18
C PHE A 224 -26.27 -16.98 -12.06
N VAL A 225 -25.76 -16.90 -13.29
CA VAL A 225 -25.60 -18.05 -14.18
C VAL A 225 -24.19 -18.61 -13.96
N ASP A 226 -24.08 -19.90 -13.68
CA ASP A 226 -22.83 -20.58 -13.29
C ASP A 226 -21.69 -20.35 -14.31
N GLU A 227 -21.99 -20.39 -15.61
CA GLU A 227 -20.99 -20.17 -16.66
C GLU A 227 -20.43 -18.74 -16.64
N LEU A 228 -21.30 -17.74 -16.50
CA LEU A 228 -20.91 -16.33 -16.48
C LEU A 228 -20.09 -15.97 -15.25
N ILE A 229 -20.45 -16.47 -14.08
CA ILE A 229 -19.68 -16.20 -12.86
C ILE A 229 -18.32 -16.89 -12.90
N ALA A 230 -18.24 -18.08 -13.50
CA ALA A 230 -16.97 -18.80 -13.69
C ALA A 230 -16.04 -18.08 -14.70
N GLU A 231 -16.58 -17.48 -15.74
CA GLU A 231 -15.80 -16.66 -16.69
C GLU A 231 -15.26 -15.39 -16.00
N ARG A 232 -16.10 -14.70 -15.23
CA ARG A 232 -15.66 -13.52 -14.47
C ARG A 232 -14.58 -13.86 -13.45
N ALA A 233 -14.70 -14.99 -12.76
CA ALA A 233 -13.69 -15.46 -11.83
C ALA A 233 -12.34 -15.71 -12.54
N ARG A 234 -12.37 -16.40 -13.70
CA ARG A 234 -11.17 -16.66 -14.51
C ARG A 234 -10.53 -15.38 -15.04
N ALA A 235 -11.33 -14.37 -15.39
CA ALA A 235 -10.82 -13.09 -15.86
C ALA A 235 -9.98 -12.33 -14.81
N ILE A 236 -10.23 -12.59 -13.51
CA ILE A 236 -9.45 -12.03 -12.39
C ILE A 236 -8.46 -13.04 -11.80
N GLY A 237 -8.19 -14.12 -12.51
CA GLY A 237 -7.21 -15.15 -12.13
C GLY A 237 -7.68 -16.10 -11.03
N TYR A 238 -9.00 -16.23 -10.79
CA TYR A 238 -9.58 -17.14 -9.80
C TYR A 238 -10.32 -18.31 -10.45
N ASP A 239 -10.05 -19.54 -9.98
CA ASP A 239 -10.69 -20.76 -10.49
C ASP A 239 -11.73 -21.30 -9.49
N LEU A 240 -13.01 -21.12 -9.83
CA LEU A 240 -14.14 -21.62 -9.01
C LEU A 240 -14.32 -23.14 -9.04
N SER A 241 -13.58 -23.87 -9.90
CA SER A 241 -13.65 -25.34 -9.91
C SER A 241 -12.82 -25.99 -8.80
N VAL A 242 -11.90 -25.24 -8.19
CA VAL A 242 -11.11 -25.69 -7.05
C VAL A 242 -11.98 -25.63 -5.79
N ALA A 243 -12.08 -26.77 -5.09
CA ALA A 243 -12.79 -26.82 -3.82
C ALA A 243 -12.21 -25.77 -2.86
N SER A 244 -13.03 -24.83 -2.44
CA SER A 244 -12.65 -23.66 -1.65
C SER A 244 -13.55 -23.51 -0.43
N ARG A 245 -13.18 -22.58 0.45
CA ARG A 245 -13.92 -22.26 1.66
C ARG A 245 -13.98 -20.75 1.85
N VAL A 246 -15.11 -20.26 2.38
CA VAL A 246 -15.26 -18.86 2.80
C VAL A 246 -14.81 -18.72 4.24
N ILE A 247 -13.93 -17.76 4.51
CA ILE A 247 -13.50 -17.38 5.85
C ILE A 247 -13.89 -15.91 6.05
N LEU A 248 -14.59 -15.61 7.13
CA LEU A 248 -15.01 -14.27 7.52
C LEU A 248 -14.22 -13.84 8.74
N ILE A 249 -13.68 -12.63 8.69
CA ILE A 249 -12.88 -12.04 9.76
C ILE A 249 -13.52 -10.72 10.14
N GLU A 250 -13.89 -10.57 11.41
CA GLU A 250 -14.46 -9.34 11.93
C GLU A 250 -13.73 -8.87 13.18
N PRO A 251 -13.58 -7.56 13.39
CA PRO A 251 -13.10 -7.07 14.66
C PRO A 251 -14.10 -7.44 15.76
N ALA A 252 -13.59 -7.87 16.91
CA ALA A 252 -14.42 -8.05 18.09
C ALA A 252 -14.92 -6.69 18.56
N ALA A 253 -16.17 -6.63 19.05
CA ALA A 253 -16.69 -5.44 19.68
C ALA A 253 -15.84 -5.13 20.92
N ALA A 254 -15.39 -3.89 21.09
CA ALA A 254 -14.72 -3.49 22.31
C ALA A 254 -15.76 -3.55 23.46
N GLU A 255 -15.46 -4.31 24.52
CA GLU A 255 -16.27 -4.24 25.74
C GLU A 255 -16.31 -2.78 26.24
N GLY A 256 -17.44 -2.09 26.06
CA GLY A 256 -17.67 -0.73 26.54
C GLY A 256 -18.02 0.34 25.50
N ASP A 257 -18.14 0.01 24.22
CA ASP A 257 -18.50 0.99 23.18
C ASP A 257 -20.02 1.21 23.03
N ALA A 258 -20.75 1.32 24.15
CA ALA A 258 -22.08 1.93 24.09
C ALA A 258 -22.04 3.48 24.06
N GLU A 259 -20.91 4.10 24.37
CA GLU A 259 -20.65 5.56 24.22
C GLU A 259 -19.14 5.76 24.23
N GLY A 260 -18.58 6.25 23.16
CA GLY A 260 -17.23 6.71 22.87
C GLY A 260 -16.23 7.05 24.00
N ALA A 261 -16.04 6.19 25.00
CA ALA A 261 -15.35 6.51 26.25
C ALA A 261 -13.87 6.15 26.31
N ASN A 262 -13.28 5.47 25.32
CA ASN A 262 -11.86 5.06 25.39
C ASN A 262 -10.97 5.48 24.21
N GLY A 263 -11.38 6.43 23.36
CA GLY A 263 -10.46 7.07 22.39
C GLY A 263 -9.75 6.13 21.39
N ARG A 264 -10.19 4.89 21.25
CA ARG A 264 -9.67 3.98 20.22
C ARG A 264 -10.42 4.23 18.92
N SER A 265 -9.73 4.77 17.95
CA SER A 265 -10.24 4.84 16.58
C SER A 265 -10.66 3.43 16.11
N PRO A 266 -11.76 3.29 15.35
CA PRO A 266 -12.15 2.01 14.77
C PRO A 266 -10.97 1.45 13.95
N VAL A 267 -10.83 0.12 13.98
CA VAL A 267 -9.78 -0.53 13.18
C VAL A 267 -10.01 -0.17 11.71
N ASN A 268 -8.96 0.31 11.03
CA ASN A 268 -9.08 0.59 9.61
C ASN A 268 -9.18 -0.73 8.83
N PRO A 269 -10.31 -1.01 8.14
CA PRO A 269 -10.51 -2.24 7.39
C PRO A 269 -9.42 -2.49 6.32
N GLU A 270 -8.83 -1.46 5.77
CA GLU A 270 -7.75 -1.58 4.78
C GLU A 270 -6.46 -2.15 5.40
N VAL A 271 -6.14 -1.80 6.64
CA VAL A 271 -4.98 -2.35 7.36
C VAL A 271 -5.18 -3.83 7.67
N VAL A 272 -6.41 -4.19 8.07
CA VAL A 272 -6.78 -5.60 8.28
C VAL A 272 -6.71 -6.36 6.97
N HIS A 273 -7.29 -5.81 5.90
CA HIS A 273 -7.25 -6.39 4.55
C HIS A 273 -5.81 -6.63 4.09
N ALA A 274 -4.94 -5.63 4.17
CA ALA A 274 -3.53 -5.76 3.77
C ALA A 274 -2.81 -6.86 4.56
N THR A 275 -3.04 -6.94 5.88
CA THR A 275 -2.45 -7.95 6.75
C THR A 275 -2.94 -9.36 6.41
N VAL A 276 -4.25 -9.51 6.18
CA VAL A 276 -4.90 -10.76 5.81
C VAL A 276 -4.47 -11.20 4.40
N ALA A 277 -4.45 -10.28 3.43
CA ALA A 277 -4.05 -10.57 2.06
C ALA A 277 -2.58 -11.02 1.97
N ASP A 278 -1.69 -10.44 2.75
CA ASP A 278 -0.29 -10.85 2.84
C ASP A 278 -0.14 -12.27 3.42
N ALA A 279 -0.82 -12.54 4.54
CA ALA A 279 -0.83 -13.86 5.16
C ALA A 279 -1.44 -14.94 4.25
N ALA A 280 -2.56 -14.62 3.58
CA ALA A 280 -3.22 -15.50 2.65
C ALA A 280 -2.34 -15.82 1.44
N ARG A 281 -1.65 -14.83 0.85
CA ARG A 281 -0.68 -15.05 -0.24
C ARG A 281 0.47 -15.96 0.16
N GLY A 282 0.99 -15.81 1.37
CA GLY A 282 2.03 -16.71 1.92
C GLY A 282 1.53 -18.14 2.09
N TRP A 283 0.23 -18.34 2.29
CA TRP A 283 -0.40 -19.64 2.43
C TRP A 283 -0.75 -20.28 1.05
N SER A 284 -1.35 -19.51 0.12
CA SER A 284 -1.62 -19.93 -1.26
C SER A 284 -1.73 -18.70 -2.17
N SER A 285 -1.30 -18.80 -3.42
CA SER A 285 -1.52 -17.76 -4.42
C SER A 285 -2.97 -17.71 -4.95
N ALA A 286 -3.73 -18.78 -4.75
CA ALA A 286 -5.10 -18.93 -5.26
C ALA A 286 -6.17 -18.47 -4.26
N ASN A 287 -5.89 -17.43 -3.47
CA ASN A 287 -6.84 -16.85 -2.54
C ASN A 287 -7.51 -15.61 -3.13
N LEU A 288 -8.79 -15.41 -2.81
CA LEU A 288 -9.53 -14.19 -3.08
C LEU A 288 -9.80 -13.48 -1.75
N VAL A 289 -9.32 -12.25 -1.60
CA VAL A 289 -9.50 -11.45 -0.38
C VAL A 289 -10.20 -10.15 -0.74
N ALA A 290 -11.23 -9.77 0.01
CA ALA A 290 -11.92 -8.50 -0.17
C ALA A 290 -12.49 -7.98 1.16
N VAL A 291 -12.73 -6.66 1.21
CA VAL A 291 -13.43 -6.00 2.31
C VAL A 291 -14.92 -6.00 2.03
N ARG A 292 -15.73 -6.27 3.07
CA ARG A 292 -17.19 -6.19 3.03
C ARG A 292 -17.70 -5.53 4.30
N GLY A 293 -18.00 -4.24 4.23
CA GLY A 293 -18.27 -3.44 5.43
C GLY A 293 -17.03 -3.39 6.33
N ASP A 294 -17.20 -3.75 7.61
CA ASP A 294 -16.10 -3.82 8.58
C ASP A 294 -15.37 -5.18 8.57
N ALA A 295 -15.86 -6.13 7.78
CA ALA A 295 -15.35 -7.48 7.71
C ALA A 295 -14.35 -7.65 6.55
N VAL A 296 -13.38 -8.53 6.72
CA VAL A 296 -12.54 -9.05 5.64
C VAL A 296 -12.98 -10.47 5.32
N VAL A 297 -13.26 -10.73 4.05
CA VAL A 297 -13.65 -12.04 3.54
C VAL A 297 -12.50 -12.64 2.74
N VAL A 298 -12.20 -13.89 3.04
CA VAL A 298 -11.20 -14.68 2.30
C VAL A 298 -11.90 -15.89 1.71
N VAL A 299 -11.70 -16.11 0.41
CA VAL A 299 -12.04 -17.40 -0.21
C VAL A 299 -10.73 -18.10 -0.51
N ALA A 300 -10.53 -19.27 0.06
CA ALA A 300 -9.29 -20.01 -0.02
C ALA A 300 -9.52 -21.47 -0.43
N PRO A 301 -8.59 -22.09 -1.18
CA PRO A 301 -8.64 -23.51 -1.47
C PRO A 301 -8.68 -24.35 -0.19
N GLU A 302 -9.44 -25.44 -0.19
CA GLU A 302 -9.54 -26.37 0.95
C GLU A 302 -8.20 -27.05 1.25
N GLN A 303 -7.45 -27.37 0.20
CA GLN A 303 -6.11 -27.94 0.31
C GLN A 303 -5.17 -27.24 -0.68
N PRO A 304 -4.26 -26.38 -0.23
CA PRO A 304 -3.22 -25.89 -1.11
C PRO A 304 -2.18 -26.98 -1.28
N GLY A 305 -2.17 -27.63 -2.44
CA GLY A 305 -1.12 -28.56 -2.89
C GLY A 305 -0.54 -29.51 -1.84
N SER A 306 -0.56 -30.79 -2.11
CA SER A 306 0.10 -31.94 -1.46
C SER A 306 1.02 -31.64 -0.23
N GLY A 307 0.44 -31.40 0.92
CA GLY A 307 1.12 -31.30 2.20
C GLY A 307 0.19 -31.75 3.31
N ALA A 308 0.08 -33.05 3.54
CA ALA A 308 -0.58 -33.58 4.72
C ALA A 308 0.11 -33.01 5.97
N GLY A 309 -0.59 -32.11 6.72
CA GLY A 309 -0.10 -31.56 7.97
C GLY A 309 0.03 -30.02 8.02
N ARG A 310 -0.34 -29.29 6.98
CA ARG A 310 -0.31 -27.82 7.02
C ARG A 310 -1.44 -27.28 7.90
N GLU A 311 -1.10 -26.30 8.72
CA GLU A 311 -2.07 -25.60 9.57
C GLU A 311 -3.18 -24.95 8.71
N PRO A 312 -4.46 -25.04 9.11
CA PRO A 312 -5.57 -24.40 8.40
C PRO A 312 -5.39 -22.90 8.28
N LEU A 313 -5.80 -22.31 7.15
CA LEU A 313 -5.60 -20.88 6.90
C LEU A 313 -6.23 -20.01 8.00
N GLU A 314 -7.41 -20.37 8.50
CA GLU A 314 -8.08 -19.62 9.56
C GLU A 314 -7.24 -19.52 10.85
N GLN A 315 -6.44 -20.53 11.18
CA GLN A 315 -5.52 -20.49 12.33
C GLN A 315 -4.29 -19.63 12.02
N VAL A 316 -3.75 -19.76 10.82
CA VAL A 316 -2.63 -18.92 10.35
C VAL A 316 -3.01 -17.45 10.37
N LEU A 317 -4.23 -17.11 9.92
CA LEU A 317 -4.77 -15.76 9.94
C LEU A 317 -4.90 -15.23 11.37
N ARG A 318 -5.46 -16.01 12.27
CA ARG A 318 -5.54 -15.66 13.69
C ARG A 318 -4.18 -15.37 14.29
N ALA A 319 -3.21 -16.26 14.11
CA ALA A 319 -1.86 -16.10 14.62
C ALA A 319 -1.17 -14.85 14.04
N THR A 320 -1.38 -14.57 12.75
CA THR A 320 -0.80 -13.39 12.08
C THR A 320 -1.43 -12.09 12.56
N LEU A 321 -2.76 -12.04 12.70
CA LEU A 321 -3.48 -10.87 13.21
C LEU A 321 -3.06 -10.55 14.64
N ARG A 322 -2.98 -11.56 15.52
CA ARG A 322 -2.47 -11.40 16.90
C ARG A 322 -1.06 -10.83 16.96
N ARG A 323 -0.19 -11.25 16.04
CA ARG A 323 1.21 -10.80 16.00
C ARG A 323 1.37 -9.39 15.42
N ARG A 324 0.64 -9.08 14.32
CA ARG A 324 0.79 -7.80 13.60
C ARG A 324 -0.10 -6.69 14.13
N LEU A 325 -1.25 -7.04 14.72
CA LEU A 325 -2.25 -6.12 15.25
C LEU A 325 -2.63 -6.48 16.70
N PRO A 326 -1.65 -6.56 17.62
CA PRO A 326 -1.86 -7.08 18.99
C PRO A 326 -2.84 -6.25 19.83
N GLN A 327 -3.07 -4.99 19.45
CA GLN A 327 -4.03 -4.08 20.10
C GLN A 327 -5.49 -4.39 19.75
N TRP A 328 -5.74 -5.23 18.73
CA TRP A 328 -7.08 -5.58 18.26
C TRP A 328 -7.35 -7.07 18.47
N ARG A 329 -8.63 -7.40 18.68
CA ARG A 329 -9.11 -8.79 18.72
C ARG A 329 -9.98 -9.04 17.51
N PHE A 330 -9.95 -10.26 16.99
CA PHE A 330 -10.67 -10.64 15.79
C PHE A 330 -11.41 -11.95 15.99
N VAL A 331 -12.67 -11.97 15.57
CA VAL A 331 -13.49 -13.19 15.52
C VAL A 331 -13.44 -13.73 14.10
N ILE A 332 -13.14 -15.02 13.96
CA ILE A 332 -12.96 -15.66 12.66
C ILE A 332 -13.93 -16.82 12.51
N GLY A 333 -14.78 -16.75 11.50
CA GLY A 333 -15.69 -17.84 11.11
C GLY A 333 -15.25 -18.47 9.79
N ALA A 334 -15.13 -19.79 9.74
CA ALA A 334 -14.86 -20.52 8.51
C ALA A 334 -16.06 -21.38 8.13
N GLY A 335 -16.57 -21.19 6.90
CA GLY A 335 -17.74 -21.88 6.39
C GLY A 335 -17.47 -23.29 5.90
N THR A 336 -18.45 -23.87 5.21
CA THR A 336 -18.37 -25.21 4.61
C THR A 336 -17.61 -25.19 3.29
N ALA A 337 -17.14 -26.35 2.82
CA ALA A 337 -16.51 -26.51 1.52
C ALA A 337 -17.45 -26.12 0.36
N CYS A 338 -16.87 -25.40 -0.63
CA CYS A 338 -17.50 -25.00 -1.88
C CYS A 338 -16.88 -25.79 -3.03
N SER A 339 -17.65 -26.60 -3.72
CA SER A 339 -17.24 -27.32 -4.93
C SER A 339 -17.98 -26.85 -6.17
N ALA A 340 -18.86 -25.87 -6.04
CA ALA A 340 -19.60 -25.23 -7.11
C ALA A 340 -19.94 -23.77 -6.73
N PRO A 341 -20.16 -22.87 -7.72
CA PRO A 341 -20.50 -21.46 -7.46
C PRO A 341 -21.69 -21.27 -6.50
N SER A 342 -22.73 -22.10 -6.63
CA SER A 342 -23.92 -22.07 -5.77
C SER A 342 -23.64 -22.38 -4.27
N HIS A 343 -22.49 -22.98 -3.96
CA HIS A 343 -22.12 -23.32 -2.58
C HIS A 343 -21.53 -22.14 -1.80
N TYR A 344 -21.03 -21.09 -2.48
CA TYR A 344 -20.36 -19.97 -1.81
C TYR A 344 -21.29 -19.19 -0.89
N ARG A 345 -22.56 -19.00 -1.29
CA ARG A 345 -23.58 -18.37 -0.43
C ARG A 345 -23.74 -19.14 0.88
N ARG A 346 -23.88 -20.48 0.79
CA ARG A 346 -24.04 -21.33 1.98
C ARG A 346 -22.79 -21.27 2.87
N SER A 347 -21.61 -21.32 2.26
CA SER A 347 -20.36 -21.23 3.00
C SER A 347 -20.19 -19.87 3.68
N PHE A 348 -20.57 -18.77 3.03
CA PHE A 348 -20.58 -17.45 3.65
C PHE A 348 -21.54 -17.35 4.83
N VAL A 349 -22.77 -17.85 4.68
CA VAL A 349 -23.77 -17.89 5.77
C VAL A 349 -23.25 -18.73 6.94
N ALA A 350 -22.62 -19.88 6.67
CA ALA A 350 -22.00 -20.68 7.72
C ALA A 350 -20.84 -19.94 8.41
N ALA A 351 -19.95 -19.28 7.65
CA ALA A 351 -18.87 -18.48 8.22
C ALA A 351 -19.40 -17.36 9.13
N ARG A 352 -20.45 -16.65 8.68
CA ARG A 352 -21.15 -15.62 9.48
C ARG A 352 -21.70 -16.22 10.77
N ARG A 353 -22.38 -17.35 10.67
CA ARG A 353 -22.93 -18.03 11.84
C ARG A 353 -21.85 -18.46 12.84
N GLY A 354 -20.66 -18.84 12.34
CA GLY A 354 -19.51 -19.13 13.20
C GLY A 354 -19.05 -17.90 14.00
N VAL A 355 -19.04 -16.73 13.37
CA VAL A 355 -18.75 -15.46 14.06
C VAL A 355 -19.82 -15.14 15.11
N ASP A 356 -21.11 -15.27 14.75
CA ASP A 356 -22.23 -15.00 15.65
C ASP A 356 -22.19 -15.91 16.89
N LEU A 357 -21.91 -17.22 16.71
CA LEU A 357 -21.72 -18.18 17.80
C LEU A 357 -20.56 -17.80 18.73
N LEU A 358 -19.41 -17.42 18.18
CA LEU A 358 -18.28 -17.00 19.01
C LEU A 358 -18.59 -15.74 19.82
N ARG A 359 -19.28 -14.77 19.23
CA ARG A 359 -19.74 -13.57 19.93
C ARG A 359 -20.73 -13.89 21.06
N ALA A 360 -21.72 -14.73 20.79
CA ALA A 360 -22.67 -15.16 21.79
C ALA A 360 -22.04 -15.93 22.97
N LEU A 361 -20.86 -16.54 22.71
CA LEU A 361 -20.04 -17.21 23.73
C LEU A 361 -19.03 -16.29 24.42
N GLY A 362 -18.95 -15.00 24.07
CA GLY A 362 -17.94 -14.07 24.59
C GLY A 362 -16.49 -14.42 24.19
N ARG A 363 -16.30 -15.12 23.07
CA ARG A 363 -14.99 -15.60 22.59
C ARG A 363 -14.43 -14.66 21.53
N ASP A 364 -13.98 -13.48 21.94
CA ASP A 364 -13.63 -12.35 21.08
C ASP A 364 -12.31 -12.46 20.31
N ASP A 365 -11.55 -13.52 20.48
CA ASP A 365 -10.29 -13.71 19.77
C ASP A 365 -10.11 -15.19 19.43
N ASP A 366 -11.09 -15.74 18.73
CA ASP A 366 -11.14 -17.15 18.44
C ASP A 366 -11.59 -17.46 17.01
N VAL A 367 -11.50 -18.76 16.67
CA VAL A 367 -11.84 -19.29 15.35
C VAL A 367 -12.90 -20.37 15.50
N PHE A 368 -13.96 -20.26 14.72
CA PHE A 368 -14.93 -21.33 14.56
C PHE A 368 -14.97 -21.81 13.10
N SER A 369 -14.90 -23.13 12.89
CA SER A 369 -14.83 -23.70 11.54
C SER A 369 -15.84 -24.85 11.37
N PHE A 370 -16.71 -24.71 10.38
CA PHE A 370 -17.62 -25.77 9.95
C PHE A 370 -16.91 -26.72 8.98
N ARG A 371 -16.26 -27.76 9.49
CA ARG A 371 -15.52 -28.72 8.65
C ARG A 371 -16.35 -29.94 8.24
N ASP A 372 -17.35 -30.33 9.06
CA ASP A 372 -18.10 -31.55 8.90
C ASP A 372 -19.55 -31.27 8.55
N THR A 373 -20.17 -32.21 7.79
CA THR A 373 -21.61 -32.24 7.49
C THR A 373 -22.37 -33.05 8.51
N SER A 374 -22.02 -32.92 9.77
CA SER A 374 -22.77 -33.59 10.85
C SER A 374 -24.14 -32.94 11.12
N VAL A 375 -25.04 -33.65 11.76
CA VAL A 375 -26.36 -33.11 12.15
C VAL A 375 -26.19 -31.89 13.05
N GLU A 376 -25.21 -31.92 13.96
CA GLU A 376 -24.88 -30.83 14.86
C GLU A 376 -24.42 -29.59 14.07
N SER A 377 -23.53 -29.78 13.08
CA SER A 377 -23.09 -28.69 12.20
C SER A 377 -24.24 -28.10 11.40
N MET A 378 -25.21 -28.91 10.94
CA MET A 378 -26.41 -28.41 10.26
C MET A 378 -27.29 -27.57 11.19
N LEU A 379 -27.52 -28.03 12.43
CA LEU A 379 -28.29 -27.29 13.43
C LEU A 379 -27.60 -25.95 13.77
N LEU A 380 -26.31 -25.97 14.02
CA LEU A 380 -25.54 -24.76 14.33
C LEU A 380 -25.52 -23.73 13.18
N GLN A 381 -25.70 -24.18 11.93
CA GLN A 381 -25.77 -23.28 10.76
C GLN A 381 -27.15 -22.65 10.56
N THR A 382 -28.21 -23.30 10.99
CA THR A 382 -29.61 -22.96 10.66
C THR A 382 -30.39 -22.33 11.82
N THR A 383 -29.94 -22.54 13.06
CA THR A 383 -30.63 -22.07 14.27
C THR A 383 -29.96 -20.82 14.83
N GLU A 384 -30.71 -19.90 15.43
CA GLU A 384 -30.15 -18.72 16.08
C GLU A 384 -29.23 -19.13 17.25
N PRO A 385 -28.07 -18.43 17.44
CA PRO A 385 -27.10 -18.78 18.47
C PRO A 385 -27.72 -18.89 19.88
N GLU A 386 -28.58 -17.95 20.22
CA GLU A 386 -29.25 -17.89 21.54
C GLU A 386 -30.07 -19.12 21.79
N VAL A 387 -30.88 -19.57 20.81
CA VAL A 387 -31.74 -20.76 20.92
C VAL A 387 -30.90 -22.03 21.10
N ILE A 388 -29.79 -22.14 20.39
CA ILE A 388 -28.87 -23.26 20.54
C ILE A 388 -28.21 -23.26 21.91
N LEU A 389 -27.77 -22.10 22.38
CA LEU A 389 -27.15 -21.98 23.69
C LEU A 389 -28.12 -22.29 24.81
N GLU A 390 -29.37 -21.82 24.74
CA GLU A 390 -30.43 -22.20 25.68
C GLU A 390 -30.69 -23.72 25.68
N PHE A 391 -30.75 -24.33 24.47
CA PHE A 391 -30.93 -25.77 24.33
C PHE A 391 -29.75 -26.54 24.95
N ILE A 392 -28.50 -26.12 24.72
CA ILE A 392 -27.34 -26.75 25.33
C ILE A 392 -27.34 -26.54 26.84
N GLN A 393 -27.59 -25.31 27.31
CA GLN A 393 -27.64 -24.99 28.73
C GLN A 393 -28.65 -25.87 29.49
N ARG A 394 -29.82 -26.09 28.91
CA ARG A 394 -30.87 -26.91 29.53
C ARG A 394 -30.38 -28.32 29.90
N TYR A 395 -29.56 -28.94 29.05
CA TYR A 395 -29.16 -30.35 29.26
C TYR A 395 -27.71 -30.49 29.79
N VAL A 396 -26.87 -29.53 29.54
CA VAL A 396 -25.41 -29.61 29.87
C VAL A 396 -25.10 -28.89 31.17
N GLN A 397 -25.64 -27.68 31.37
CA GLN A 397 -25.33 -26.87 32.55
C GLN A 397 -25.58 -27.55 33.87
N PRO A 398 -26.74 -28.24 34.11
CA PRO A 398 -27.01 -28.94 35.37
C PRO A 398 -25.98 -30.04 35.69
N LEU A 399 -25.42 -30.67 34.66
CA LEU A 399 -24.40 -31.70 34.80
C LEU A 399 -23.03 -31.06 35.15
N ASP A 400 -22.65 -29.98 34.49
CA ASP A 400 -21.39 -29.28 34.72
C ASP A 400 -21.36 -28.62 36.10
N GLU A 401 -22.46 -28.01 36.55
CA GLU A 401 -22.63 -27.47 37.89
C GLU A 401 -22.52 -28.57 38.98
N TYR A 402 -23.18 -29.71 38.74
CA TYR A 402 -23.07 -30.85 39.67
C TYR A 402 -21.64 -31.41 39.71
N ASP A 403 -21.04 -31.62 38.55
CA ASP A 403 -19.68 -32.16 38.42
C ASP A 403 -18.67 -31.27 39.13
N SER A 404 -18.79 -29.94 38.97
CA SER A 404 -17.95 -28.95 39.64
C SER A 404 -18.12 -28.95 41.17
N ALA A 405 -19.37 -29.02 41.65
CA ALA A 405 -19.69 -28.97 43.07
C ALA A 405 -19.32 -30.26 43.83
N HIS A 406 -19.28 -31.41 43.16
CA HIS A 406 -19.14 -32.71 43.80
C HIS A 406 -17.90 -33.51 43.35
N ALA A 407 -17.00 -32.87 42.57
CA ALA A 407 -15.87 -33.55 41.91
C ALA A 407 -16.34 -34.85 41.18
N ALA A 408 -17.50 -34.77 40.54
CA ALA A 408 -18.13 -35.90 39.85
C ALA A 408 -17.74 -35.88 38.35
N SER A 409 -18.28 -36.80 37.60
CA SER A 409 -18.08 -36.89 36.16
C SER A 409 -19.33 -37.38 35.44
N LEU A 410 -20.47 -36.73 35.75
CA LEU A 410 -21.78 -37.13 35.22
C LEU A 410 -21.84 -36.87 33.73
N ARG A 411 -21.35 -35.72 33.27
CA ARG A 411 -21.31 -35.40 31.84
C ARG A 411 -20.51 -36.43 31.06
N ARG A 412 -19.27 -36.75 31.50
CA ARG A 412 -18.47 -37.81 30.89
C ARG A 412 -19.14 -39.18 30.94
N THR A 413 -19.88 -39.46 32.02
CA THR A 413 -20.64 -40.69 32.16
C THR A 413 -21.76 -40.80 31.12
N LEU A 414 -22.46 -39.71 30.86
CA LEU A 414 -23.54 -39.64 29.89
C LEU A 414 -23.03 -39.75 28.44
N ASP A 415 -21.92 -39.08 28.13
CA ASP A 415 -21.21 -39.23 26.85
C ASP A 415 -20.85 -40.70 26.57
N ALA A 416 -20.18 -41.34 27.50
CA ALA A 416 -19.77 -42.74 27.35
C ALA A 416 -20.98 -43.71 27.24
N TYR A 417 -22.08 -43.41 27.93
CA TYR A 417 -23.31 -44.19 27.81
C TYR A 417 -23.94 -44.14 26.42
N PHE A 418 -24.02 -42.94 25.84
CA PHE A 418 -24.53 -42.77 24.48
C PHE A 418 -23.55 -43.27 23.40
N GLU A 419 -22.24 -43.09 23.57
CA GLU A 419 -21.23 -43.67 22.68
C GLU A 419 -21.25 -45.19 22.65
N ALA A 420 -21.61 -45.81 23.78
CA ALA A 420 -21.81 -47.24 23.87
C ALA A 420 -23.22 -47.70 23.37
N GLY A 421 -24.02 -46.82 22.75
CA GLY A 421 -25.37 -47.12 22.26
C GLY A 421 -26.33 -47.54 23.40
N GLY A 422 -26.16 -47.04 24.62
CA GLY A 422 -26.95 -47.39 25.80
C GLY A 422 -26.53 -48.68 26.49
N ASN A 423 -25.47 -49.33 26.06
CA ASN A 423 -24.97 -50.57 26.67
C ASN A 423 -24.22 -50.27 27.97
N LEU A 424 -24.81 -50.65 29.10
CA LEU A 424 -24.29 -50.38 30.43
C LEU A 424 -22.91 -51.03 30.70
N GLU A 425 -22.69 -52.26 30.20
CA GLU A 425 -21.43 -52.96 30.43
C GLU A 425 -20.28 -52.33 29.59
N ALA A 426 -20.57 -51.99 28.35
CA ALA A 426 -19.63 -51.33 27.47
C ALA A 426 -19.24 -49.94 28.01
N ALA A 427 -20.23 -49.13 28.42
CA ALA A 427 -19.99 -47.82 29.01
C ALA A 427 -19.23 -47.89 30.33
N ALA A 428 -19.54 -48.84 31.21
CA ALA A 428 -18.84 -49.05 32.48
C ALA A 428 -17.39 -49.43 32.26
N ARG A 429 -17.09 -50.30 31.27
CA ARG A 429 -15.70 -50.61 30.87
C ARG A 429 -14.96 -49.41 30.34
N ALA A 430 -15.58 -48.61 29.47
CA ALA A 430 -14.97 -47.41 28.92
C ALA A 430 -14.63 -46.37 30.00
N LEU A 431 -15.41 -46.29 31.04
CA LEU A 431 -15.22 -45.40 32.20
C LEU A 431 -14.33 -45.98 33.30
N HIS A 432 -13.93 -47.26 33.19
CA HIS A 432 -13.23 -47.99 34.25
C HIS A 432 -13.97 -47.99 35.58
N VAL A 433 -15.30 -48.16 35.60
CA VAL A 433 -16.14 -48.22 36.78
C VAL A 433 -16.97 -49.49 36.82
N HIS A 434 -17.50 -49.85 37.99
CA HIS A 434 -18.42 -50.97 38.09
C HIS A 434 -19.81 -50.56 37.52
N VAL A 435 -20.54 -51.50 36.94
CA VAL A 435 -21.90 -51.29 36.35
C VAL A 435 -22.86 -50.69 37.36
N SER A 436 -22.78 -51.10 38.68
CA SER A 436 -23.63 -50.48 39.72
C SER A 436 -23.35 -49.00 39.92
N THR A 437 -22.07 -48.56 39.84
CA THR A 437 -21.71 -47.14 39.90
C THR A 437 -22.24 -46.37 38.69
N LEU A 438 -22.13 -46.96 37.49
CA LEU A 438 -22.73 -46.38 36.31
C LEU A 438 -24.25 -46.21 36.44
N ARG A 439 -24.95 -47.23 36.90
CA ARG A 439 -26.43 -47.14 37.14
C ARG A 439 -26.79 -46.05 38.14
N TYR A 440 -26.01 -45.91 39.21
CA TYR A 440 -26.24 -44.85 40.19
C TYR A 440 -26.04 -43.45 39.54
N ARG A 441 -24.96 -43.26 38.76
CA ARG A 441 -24.69 -42.00 38.06
C ARG A 441 -25.80 -41.68 37.05
N LEU A 442 -26.26 -42.64 36.23
CA LEU A 442 -27.35 -42.45 35.27
C LEU A 442 -28.68 -42.10 35.98
N LYS A 443 -28.98 -42.73 37.14
CA LYS A 443 -30.16 -42.36 37.94
C LYS A 443 -30.05 -40.93 38.48
N ARG A 444 -28.82 -40.49 38.85
CA ARG A 444 -28.60 -39.13 39.28
C ARG A 444 -28.75 -38.13 38.13
N ILE A 445 -28.24 -38.45 36.93
CA ILE A 445 -28.42 -37.65 35.71
C ILE A 445 -29.93 -37.51 35.38
N SER A 446 -30.70 -38.62 35.36
CA SER A 446 -32.14 -38.54 35.11
C SER A 446 -32.86 -37.64 36.12
N ALA A 447 -32.44 -37.64 37.37
CA ALA A 447 -33.02 -36.77 38.39
C ALA A 447 -32.65 -35.29 38.22
N LEU A 448 -31.42 -35.00 37.77
CA LEU A 448 -30.94 -33.64 37.51
C LEU A 448 -31.59 -33.03 36.26
N LEU A 449 -31.75 -33.83 35.20
CA LEU A 449 -32.34 -33.40 33.93
C LEU A 449 -33.88 -33.54 33.90
N GLU A 450 -34.49 -34.07 34.97
CA GLU A 450 -35.93 -34.31 35.09
C GLU A 450 -36.52 -35.09 33.89
N CYS A 451 -35.76 -36.08 33.37
CA CYS A 451 -36.14 -36.85 32.21
C CYS A 451 -35.77 -38.32 32.33
N ASP A 452 -36.48 -39.19 31.59
CA ASP A 452 -36.12 -40.61 31.48
C ASP A 452 -35.12 -40.78 30.32
N LEU A 453 -33.85 -41.14 30.64
CA LEU A 453 -32.84 -41.44 29.65
C LEU A 453 -33.16 -42.59 28.70
N LYS A 454 -34.19 -43.38 29.00
CA LYS A 454 -34.67 -44.47 28.15
C LYS A 454 -35.73 -43.98 27.15
N ASP A 455 -36.32 -42.81 27.36
CA ASP A 455 -37.18 -42.19 26.36
C ASP A 455 -36.38 -41.83 25.13
N PRO A 456 -36.71 -42.34 23.94
CA PRO A 456 -35.95 -42.09 22.72
C PRO A 456 -35.86 -40.60 22.36
N GLY A 457 -36.91 -39.81 22.63
CA GLY A 457 -36.95 -38.38 22.35
C GLY A 457 -36.00 -37.62 23.26
N ALA A 458 -36.13 -37.78 24.58
CA ALA A 458 -35.24 -37.16 25.55
C ALA A 458 -33.76 -37.59 25.33
N GLY A 459 -33.55 -38.88 25.02
CA GLY A 459 -32.23 -39.40 24.71
C GLY A 459 -31.59 -38.74 23.48
N LEU A 460 -32.39 -38.48 22.44
CA LEU A 460 -31.91 -37.77 21.23
C LEU A 460 -31.57 -36.31 21.54
N ASP A 461 -32.45 -35.59 22.23
CA ASP A 461 -32.22 -34.18 22.59
C ASP A 461 -30.92 -34.00 23.38
N ILE A 462 -30.71 -34.87 24.39
CA ILE A 462 -29.50 -34.84 25.20
C ILE A 462 -28.26 -35.15 24.36
N GLN A 463 -28.32 -36.15 23.48
CA GLN A 463 -27.18 -36.44 22.58
C GLN A 463 -26.83 -35.28 21.67
N VAL A 464 -27.85 -34.63 21.09
CA VAL A 464 -27.64 -33.45 20.24
C VAL A 464 -27.04 -32.31 21.05
N ALA A 465 -27.54 -32.04 22.27
CA ALA A 465 -26.98 -31.00 23.14
C ALA A 465 -25.53 -31.26 23.55
N LEU A 466 -25.19 -32.49 23.94
CA LEU A 466 -23.81 -32.86 24.29
C LEU A 466 -22.86 -32.73 23.11
N ARG A 467 -23.25 -33.16 21.91
CA ARG A 467 -22.45 -33.09 20.70
C ARG A 467 -22.27 -31.63 20.23
N ALA A 468 -23.36 -30.84 20.27
CA ALA A 468 -23.29 -29.41 19.95
C ALA A 468 -22.36 -28.68 20.93
N ALA A 469 -22.46 -28.96 22.23
CA ALA A 469 -21.54 -28.42 23.24
C ALA A 469 -20.07 -28.77 22.95
N ARG A 470 -19.80 -30.01 22.51
CA ARG A 470 -18.45 -30.47 22.13
C ARG A 470 -17.93 -29.72 20.91
N VAL A 471 -18.76 -29.55 19.87
CA VAL A 471 -18.41 -28.78 18.65
C VAL A 471 -18.10 -27.32 18.98
N LEU A 472 -18.85 -26.73 19.91
CA LEU A 472 -18.62 -25.38 20.39
C LEU A 472 -17.43 -25.25 21.37
N GLY A 473 -16.79 -26.36 21.73
CA GLY A 473 -15.67 -26.36 22.69
C GLY A 473 -16.10 -26.03 24.12
N LEU A 474 -17.39 -26.25 24.47
CA LEU A 474 -17.93 -26.13 25.82
C LEU A 474 -17.60 -27.44 26.57
N HIS A 475 -16.35 -27.54 27.03
CA HIS A 475 -15.89 -28.68 27.84
C HIS A 475 -16.26 -28.46 29.31
N ALA A 476 -16.54 -29.57 30.05
CA ALA A 476 -16.58 -29.52 31.50
C ALA A 476 -15.20 -29.03 32.00
N ALA A 477 -15.19 -28.03 32.85
CA ALA A 477 -13.99 -27.48 33.47
C ALA A 477 -13.28 -28.54 34.33
#